data_b5cf6f499b9c774799961475392923a7
#
_entry.id   b5cf6f499b9c774799961475392923a7
#
_cell.length_a   1.000
_cell.length_b   1.000
_cell.length_c   1.000
_cell.angle_alpha   90.00
_cell.angle_beta   90.00
_cell.angle_gamma   90.00
#
_symmetry.space_group_name_H-M   'P 1'
#
loop_
_entity.id
_entity.type
_entity.pdbx_description
1 polymer ?
#
loop_
_entity_poly.entity_id
_entity_poly.type
_entity_poly.pdbx_seq_one_letter_code
_entity_poly.pdbx_strand_id
1 'polypeptide(L)'
;MNPSLSALRNDVHKVEVFFCREGQNDSLPFVHSFPKNSCEVVSAFLAVAAASKYSGSIVVVARAYCRSKNEWHFWVEVGGFVVDVTAHQFTEYEHPLICAVPSPLEMRFPDVERLRPEVALDC
;
A
#
# COMPACT_ATOMS: atom_id res chain seq x y z
N MET A 1 6.80 18.95 -2.36
CA MET A 1 8.08 18.34 -1.94
C MET A 1 7.90 16.84 -1.79
N ASN A 2 8.80 16.07 -2.40
CA ASN A 2 8.75 14.62 -2.28
C ASN A 2 9.25 14.17 -0.91
N PRO A 3 8.65 13.12 -0.34
CA PRO A 3 9.12 12.60 0.95
C PRO A 3 10.49 11.96 0.83
N SER A 4 11.22 11.94 1.92
CA SER A 4 12.45 11.16 2.02
C SER A 4 12.10 9.70 2.30
N LEU A 5 13.06 8.80 2.03
CA LEU A 5 12.90 7.40 2.35
C LEU A 5 12.68 7.20 3.86
N SER A 6 13.40 7.97 4.68
CA SER A 6 13.28 7.91 6.14
C SER A 6 11.87 8.30 6.60
N ALA A 7 11.29 9.37 6.02
CA ALA A 7 9.93 9.79 6.35
C ALA A 7 8.91 8.73 5.97
N LEU A 8 9.06 8.11 4.79
CA LEU A 8 8.17 7.05 4.33
C LEU A 8 8.25 5.82 5.23
N ARG A 9 9.45 5.44 5.66
CA ARG A 9 9.62 4.31 6.58
C ARG A 9 8.90 4.56 7.91
N ASN A 10 8.99 5.78 8.40
CA ASN A 10 8.31 6.16 9.65
C ASN A 10 6.79 6.09 9.48
N ASP A 11 6.28 6.59 8.35
CA ASP A 11 4.85 6.56 8.06
C ASP A 11 4.33 5.13 7.92
N VAL A 12 5.08 4.27 7.22
CA VAL A 12 4.73 2.86 7.05
C VAL A 12 4.68 2.15 8.40
N HIS A 13 5.66 2.42 9.27
CA HIS A 13 5.68 1.83 10.59
C HIS A 13 4.44 2.21 11.40
N LYS A 14 4.03 3.48 11.36
CA LYS A 14 2.84 3.95 12.07
C LYS A 14 1.57 3.28 11.54
N VAL A 15 1.46 3.15 10.23
CA VAL A 15 0.31 2.49 9.60
C VAL A 15 0.27 1.02 9.97
N GLU A 16 1.42 0.35 9.93
CA GLU A 16 1.52 -1.05 10.30
C GLU A 16 1.10 -1.28 11.75
N VAL A 17 1.59 -0.46 12.67
CA VAL A 17 1.22 -0.57 14.08
C VAL A 17 -0.28 -0.35 14.27
N PHE A 18 -0.85 0.65 13.59
CA PHE A 18 -2.28 0.93 13.67
C PHE A 18 -3.11 -0.27 13.22
N PHE A 19 -2.81 -0.85 12.06
CA PHE A 19 -3.61 -1.96 11.55
C PHE A 19 -3.38 -3.26 12.31
N CYS A 20 -2.19 -3.48 12.85
CA CYS A 20 -1.96 -4.62 13.72
C CYS A 20 -2.80 -4.52 15.00
N ARG A 21 -2.93 -3.32 15.56
CA ARG A 21 -3.74 -3.08 16.76
C ARG A 21 -5.23 -3.22 16.45
N GLU A 22 -5.70 -2.57 15.39
CA GLU A 22 -7.12 -2.59 15.04
C GLU A 22 -7.60 -3.97 14.59
N GLY A 23 -6.70 -4.78 14.05
CA GLY A 23 -7.04 -6.14 13.67
C GLY A 23 -7.41 -7.03 14.84
N GLN A 24 -7.17 -6.58 16.08
CA GLN A 24 -7.47 -7.35 17.28
C GLN A 24 -8.86 -7.06 17.88
N ASN A 25 -9.59 -6.09 17.34
CA ASN A 25 -10.83 -5.64 17.97
C ASN A 25 -12.07 -5.65 17.06
N ASP A 26 -12.05 -6.30 15.96
CA ASP A 26 -13.20 -6.48 15.05
C ASP A 26 -13.89 -5.18 14.60
N SER A 27 -13.36 -4.01 14.93
CA SER A 27 -14.00 -2.74 14.60
C SER A 27 -13.85 -2.38 13.13
N LEU A 28 -12.87 -2.95 12.44
CA LEU A 28 -12.63 -2.69 11.02
C LEU A 28 -12.62 -4.03 10.27
N PRO A 29 -13.57 -4.24 9.34
CA PRO A 29 -13.58 -5.46 8.54
C PRO A 29 -12.33 -5.53 7.67
N PHE A 30 -11.87 -6.74 7.39
CA PHE A 30 -10.73 -7.04 6.52
C PHE A 30 -9.35 -6.70 7.11
N VAL A 31 -9.26 -6.21 8.36
CA VAL A 31 -7.96 -5.93 8.97
C VAL A 31 -7.57 -6.91 10.07
N HIS A 32 -8.50 -7.75 10.54
CA HIS A 32 -8.19 -8.74 11.57
C HIS A 32 -7.19 -9.80 11.09
N SER A 33 -7.02 -9.95 9.78
CA SER A 33 -6.05 -10.87 9.19
C SER A 33 -4.79 -10.16 8.67
N PHE A 34 -4.59 -8.89 9.05
CA PHE A 34 -3.44 -8.11 8.58
C PHE A 34 -2.14 -8.91 8.75
N PRO A 35 -1.25 -8.95 7.74
CA PRO A 35 -1.33 -8.23 6.47
C PRO A 35 -2.13 -8.91 5.36
N LYS A 36 -2.65 -10.10 5.58
CA LYS A 36 -3.39 -10.85 4.55
C LYS A 36 -4.76 -10.24 4.32
N ASN A 37 -5.17 -10.19 3.04
CA ASN A 37 -6.51 -9.74 2.62
C ASN A 37 -6.85 -8.31 3.03
N SER A 38 -5.86 -7.48 3.31
CA SER A 38 -6.08 -6.10 3.74
C SER A 38 -5.41 -5.06 2.83
N CYS A 39 -4.79 -5.47 1.73
CA CYS A 39 -4.00 -4.57 0.89
C CYS A 39 -4.81 -3.42 0.31
N GLU A 40 -6.08 -3.64 -0.05
CA GLU A 40 -6.93 -2.58 -0.59
C GLU A 40 -7.22 -1.50 0.45
N VAL A 41 -7.69 -1.91 1.62
CA VAL A 41 -8.05 -0.98 2.71
C VAL A 41 -6.81 -0.22 3.20
N VAL A 42 -5.73 -0.94 3.42
CA VAL A 42 -4.49 -0.34 3.93
C VAL A 42 -3.90 0.63 2.92
N SER A 43 -3.90 0.26 1.64
CA SER A 43 -3.37 1.14 0.58
C SER A 43 -4.20 2.41 0.43
N ALA A 44 -5.53 2.30 0.47
CA ALA A 44 -6.40 3.47 0.38
C ALA A 44 -6.16 4.41 1.57
N PHE A 45 -6.06 3.87 2.77
CA PHE A 45 -5.79 4.64 3.97
C PHE A 45 -4.44 5.36 3.86
N LEU A 46 -3.39 4.63 3.50
CA LEU A 46 -2.05 5.20 3.37
C LEU A 46 -2.02 6.29 2.29
N ALA A 47 -2.68 6.06 1.16
CA ALA A 47 -2.70 7.03 0.06
C ALA A 47 -3.34 8.35 0.47
N VAL A 48 -4.46 8.30 1.18
CA VAL A 48 -5.13 9.52 1.66
C VAL A 48 -4.25 10.26 2.66
N ALA A 49 -3.64 9.54 3.59
CA ALA A 49 -2.75 10.14 4.58
C ALA A 49 -1.52 10.76 3.90
N ALA A 50 -0.92 10.08 2.93
CA ALA A 50 0.24 10.58 2.21
C ALA A 50 -0.12 11.80 1.34
N ALA A 51 -1.28 11.79 0.69
CA ALA A 51 -1.73 12.91 -0.13
C ALA A 51 -1.90 14.17 0.71
N SER A 52 -2.40 14.01 1.94
CA SER A 52 -2.54 15.13 2.87
C SER A 52 -1.19 15.62 3.39
N LYS A 53 -0.30 14.70 3.78
CA LYS A 53 0.99 15.04 4.37
C LYS A 53 1.97 15.59 3.34
N TYR A 54 1.98 15.01 2.14
CA TYR A 54 2.93 15.37 1.08
C TYR A 54 2.19 16.01 -0.10
N SER A 55 1.52 17.12 0.16
CA SER A 55 0.62 17.76 -0.81
C SER A 55 1.29 18.18 -2.11
N GLY A 56 2.62 18.31 -2.13
CA GLY A 56 3.36 18.63 -3.35
C GLY A 56 3.78 17.42 -4.16
N SER A 57 3.52 16.21 -3.69
CA SER A 57 3.92 14.98 -4.36
C SER A 57 2.74 14.32 -5.07
N ILE A 58 3.05 13.56 -6.13
CA ILE A 58 2.05 12.74 -6.80
C ILE A 58 1.86 11.47 -5.98
N VAL A 59 0.62 11.22 -5.54
CA VAL A 59 0.26 10.03 -4.78
C VAL A 59 -0.81 9.27 -5.55
N VAL A 60 -0.57 7.99 -5.81
CA VAL A 60 -1.54 7.12 -6.49
C VAL A 60 -1.62 5.77 -5.77
N VAL A 61 -2.77 5.11 -5.90
CA VAL A 61 -2.93 3.71 -5.51
C VAL A 61 -2.76 2.87 -6.78
N ALA A 62 -1.85 1.91 -6.74
CA ALA A 62 -1.68 0.96 -7.82
C ALA A 62 -2.58 -0.24 -7.53
N ARG A 63 -3.51 -0.52 -8.44
CA ARG A 63 -4.34 -1.71 -8.41
C ARG A 63 -3.82 -2.64 -9.50
N ALA A 64 -3.32 -3.79 -9.11
CA ALA A 64 -2.60 -4.65 -10.02
C ALA A 64 -3.16 -6.06 -10.05
N TYR A 65 -3.02 -6.72 -11.20
CA TYR A 65 -3.61 -8.02 -11.44
C TYR A 65 -2.57 -8.96 -12.08
N CYS A 66 -2.60 -10.21 -11.62
CA CYS A 66 -1.84 -11.29 -12.22
C CYS A 66 -2.82 -12.27 -12.87
N ARG A 67 -2.83 -12.28 -14.20
CA ARG A 67 -3.78 -13.07 -14.97
C ARG A 67 -3.62 -14.57 -14.77
N SER A 68 -2.38 -15.04 -14.73
CA SER A 68 -2.08 -16.46 -14.62
C SER A 68 -2.51 -17.06 -13.28
N LYS A 69 -2.58 -16.25 -12.22
CA LYS A 69 -2.95 -16.71 -10.88
C LYS A 69 -4.28 -16.16 -10.42
N ASN A 70 -4.90 -15.29 -11.21
CA ASN A 70 -6.14 -14.60 -10.85
C ASN A 70 -6.02 -13.94 -9.47
N GLU A 71 -4.95 -13.18 -9.29
CA GLU A 71 -4.66 -12.49 -8.03
C GLU A 71 -4.65 -10.98 -8.25
N TRP A 72 -5.22 -10.25 -7.30
CA TRP A 72 -5.15 -8.80 -7.22
C TRP A 72 -4.26 -8.39 -6.07
N HIS A 73 -3.59 -7.24 -6.24
CA HIS A 73 -2.82 -6.64 -5.16
C HIS A 73 -2.85 -5.13 -5.30
N PHE A 74 -2.68 -4.44 -4.18
CA PHE A 74 -2.71 -2.98 -4.11
C PHE A 74 -1.47 -2.48 -3.40
N TRP A 75 -0.90 -1.39 -3.90
CA TRP A 75 0.17 -0.67 -3.20
C TRP A 75 0.02 0.82 -3.49
N VAL A 76 0.86 1.64 -2.84
CA VAL A 76 0.83 3.10 -3.02
C VAL A 76 2.14 3.53 -3.66
N GLU A 77 2.07 4.52 -4.54
CA GLU A 77 3.25 5.17 -5.09
C GLU A 77 3.23 6.63 -4.65
N VAL A 78 4.30 7.08 -4.00
CA VAL A 78 4.41 8.42 -3.43
C VAL A 78 5.72 9.03 -3.93
N GLY A 79 5.63 10.04 -4.80
CA GLY A 79 6.80 10.78 -5.24
C GLY A 79 7.92 9.92 -5.83
N GLY A 80 7.55 8.88 -6.60
CA GLY A 80 8.53 7.99 -7.21
C GLY A 80 8.96 6.80 -6.36
N PHE A 81 8.36 6.62 -5.17
CA PHE A 81 8.59 5.45 -4.34
C PHE A 81 7.36 4.55 -4.32
N VAL A 82 7.60 3.25 -4.39
CA VAL A 82 6.57 2.25 -4.11
C VAL A 82 6.54 2.01 -2.62
N VAL A 83 5.34 2.04 -2.03
CA VAL A 83 5.13 1.80 -0.60
C VAL A 83 4.04 0.74 -0.46
N ASP A 84 4.40 -0.42 0.06
CA ASP A 84 3.47 -1.53 0.25
C ASP A 84 3.53 -2.03 1.69
N VAL A 85 2.58 -1.60 2.50
CA VAL A 85 2.52 -1.95 3.91
C VAL A 85 2.20 -3.42 4.11
N THR A 86 1.53 -4.05 3.15
CA THR A 86 1.09 -5.45 3.26
C THR A 86 1.93 -6.42 2.43
N ALA A 87 3.10 -5.99 1.92
CA ALA A 87 3.95 -6.85 1.09
C ALA A 87 4.29 -8.18 1.77
N HIS A 88 4.43 -8.17 3.09
CA HIS A 88 4.80 -9.35 3.85
C HIS A 88 3.68 -10.40 3.99
N GLN A 89 2.53 -10.18 3.36
CA GLN A 89 1.55 -11.26 3.18
C GLN A 89 2.07 -12.31 2.20
N PHE A 90 3.04 -11.95 1.35
CA PHE A 90 3.68 -12.87 0.42
C PHE A 90 4.98 -13.38 1.03
N THR A 91 5.30 -14.66 0.76
CA THR A 91 6.47 -15.30 1.37
C THR A 91 7.80 -14.70 0.92
N GLU A 92 7.83 -13.99 -0.21
CA GLU A 92 9.05 -13.34 -0.71
C GLU A 92 9.48 -12.15 0.15
N TYR A 93 8.58 -11.62 0.96
CA TYR A 93 8.84 -10.40 1.74
C TYR A 93 8.65 -10.66 3.23
N GLU A 94 9.64 -10.24 4.03
CA GLU A 94 9.55 -10.38 5.50
C GLU A 94 8.97 -9.12 6.16
N HIS A 95 8.99 -8.01 5.42
CA HIS A 95 8.61 -6.70 5.95
C HIS A 95 7.83 -5.92 4.88
N PRO A 96 7.14 -4.83 5.25
CA PRO A 96 6.61 -3.91 4.27
C PRO A 96 7.69 -3.47 3.28
N LEU A 97 7.29 -3.23 2.03
CA LEU A 97 8.22 -2.88 0.96
C LEU A 97 8.21 -1.38 0.73
N ILE A 98 9.41 -0.78 0.67
CA ILE A 98 9.61 0.60 0.23
C ILE A 98 10.79 0.60 -0.72
N CYS A 99 10.56 1.01 -1.97
CA CYS A 99 11.65 1.07 -2.95
C CYS A 99 11.29 2.08 -4.04
N ALA A 100 12.29 2.43 -4.85
CA ALA A 100 12.05 3.29 -6.03
C ALA A 100 11.23 2.54 -7.08
N VAL A 101 10.45 3.26 -7.86
CA VAL A 101 9.72 2.67 -8.99
C VAL A 101 10.71 2.36 -10.13
N PRO A 102 10.48 1.26 -10.90
CA PRO A 102 9.49 0.23 -10.71
C PRO A 102 9.92 -0.77 -9.65
N SER A 103 8.94 -1.39 -8.99
CA SER A 103 9.22 -2.39 -7.96
C SER A 103 9.12 -3.81 -8.51
N PRO A 104 9.65 -4.81 -7.77
CA PRO A 104 9.45 -6.22 -8.14
C PRO A 104 7.98 -6.62 -8.19
N LEU A 105 7.09 -5.89 -7.52
CA LEU A 105 5.66 -6.17 -7.55
C LEU A 105 5.08 -6.08 -8.95
N GLU A 106 5.60 -5.20 -9.81
CA GLU A 106 5.12 -5.08 -11.19
C GLU A 106 5.45 -6.30 -12.03
N MET A 107 6.47 -7.06 -11.67
CA MET A 107 6.77 -8.32 -12.33
C MET A 107 5.79 -9.41 -11.90
N ARG A 108 5.36 -9.37 -10.64
CA ARG A 108 4.41 -10.33 -10.11
C ARG A 108 2.97 -10.01 -10.55
N PHE A 109 2.64 -8.72 -10.63
CA PHE A 109 1.30 -8.23 -11.00
C PHE A 109 1.45 -7.25 -12.17
N PRO A 110 1.60 -7.76 -13.41
CA PRO A 110 1.98 -6.90 -14.54
C PRO A 110 0.86 -5.99 -15.07
N ASP A 111 -0.40 -6.29 -14.80
CA ASP A 111 -1.51 -5.46 -15.25
C ASP A 111 -1.82 -4.41 -14.18
N VAL A 112 -1.20 -3.24 -14.27
CA VAL A 112 -1.28 -2.20 -13.25
C VAL A 112 -2.14 -1.04 -13.72
N GLU A 113 -3.11 -0.66 -12.89
CA GLU A 113 -3.90 0.56 -13.06
C GLU A 113 -3.58 1.51 -11.90
N ARG A 114 -3.34 2.77 -12.20
CA ARG A 114 -3.01 3.75 -11.18
C ARG A 114 -4.18 4.71 -10.96
N LEU A 115 -4.64 4.78 -9.70
CA LEU A 115 -5.83 5.51 -9.30
C LEU A 115 -5.44 6.63 -8.35
N ARG A 116 -6.15 7.77 -8.45
CA ARG A 116 -6.00 8.82 -7.45
C ARG A 116 -6.59 8.32 -6.12
N PRO A 117 -6.08 8.81 -4.97
CA PRO A 117 -6.54 8.31 -3.66
C PRO A 117 -8.04 8.39 -3.46
N GLU A 118 -8.69 9.47 -3.88
CA GLU A 118 -10.13 9.65 -3.73
C GLU A 118 -10.93 8.64 -4.57
N VAL A 119 -10.40 8.22 -5.71
CA VAL A 119 -11.04 7.20 -6.55
C VAL A 119 -10.90 5.83 -5.90
N ALA A 120 -9.73 5.55 -5.32
CA ALA A 120 -9.49 4.27 -4.65
C ALA A 120 -10.42 4.05 -3.47
N LEU A 121 -10.79 5.13 -2.76
CA LEU A 121 -11.71 5.03 -1.62
C LEU A 121 -13.12 4.65 -2.04
N ASP A 122 -13.52 5.00 -3.27
CA ASP A 122 -14.87 4.75 -3.78
C ASP A 122 -15.04 3.38 -4.42
N CYS A 123 -13.98 2.60 -4.49
CA CYS A 123 -14.02 1.27 -5.11
C CYS A 123 -14.49 0.17 -4.16
#